data_eb622751a0bf1d101ba435b4b25d5e95
#
_entry.id   eb622751a0bf1d101ba435b4b25d5e95
#
_cell.length_a   1.000
_cell.length_b   1.000
_cell.length_c   1.000
_cell.angle_alpha   90.00
_cell.angle_beta   90.00
_cell.angle_gamma   90.00
#
_symmetry.space_group_name_H-M   'P 1'
#
loop_
_entity.id
_entity.type
_entity.pdbx_description
1 polymer ?
#
loop_
_entity_poly.entity_id
_entity_poly.type
_entity_poly.pdbx_seq_one_letter_code
_entity_poly.pdbx_strand_id
1 'polypeptide(L)'
;MRPASNLADYFQAESLTARFGYQLTFNPRIIAFMQIPFQITALPIEKFSSLLKQSDAELRTIGARRMVADKKPGFPCRVSLVDAEPGEEVLLLPFTHHDVTSPYRADGPIFVRVNAQNVTLEVNEVPAMIRSRLLSIRAYDSAGMMLISDVVSGSELEEHLWRFFADPQVEYIHIHNARPGCYNCRVDRVRH
;
A
#
# COMPACT_ATOMS: atom_id res chain seq x y z
N MET A 1 4.49 26.80 26.46
CA MET A 1 4.24 25.57 25.71
C MET A 1 3.04 24.86 26.35
N ARG A 2 1.87 24.86 25.70
CA ARG A 2 0.69 24.11 26.13
C ARG A 2 0.58 22.87 25.25
N PRO A 3 0.27 21.68 25.79
CA PRO A 3 0.08 20.48 24.97
C PRO A 3 -1.24 20.61 24.20
N ALA A 4 -1.22 20.29 22.92
CA ALA A 4 -2.40 20.19 22.06
C ALA A 4 -3.25 19.00 22.53
N SER A 5 -4.42 19.27 23.05
CA SER A 5 -5.41 18.31 23.45
C SER A 5 -6.59 18.41 22.49
N ASN A 6 -6.54 17.73 21.39
CA ASN A 6 -7.66 17.10 20.66
C ASN A 6 -7.32 16.95 19.18
N LEU A 7 -7.45 15.74 18.66
CA LEU A 7 -7.35 15.44 17.22
C LEU A 7 -8.39 16.20 16.38
N ALA A 8 -9.47 16.71 17.01
CA ALA A 8 -10.52 17.49 16.38
C ALA A 8 -10.07 18.87 15.90
N ASP A 9 -9.01 19.45 16.52
CA ASP A 9 -8.52 20.77 16.18
C ASP A 9 -7.60 20.79 14.95
N TYR A 10 -7.14 19.62 14.50
CA TYR A 10 -6.31 19.50 13.29
C TYR A 10 -7.15 19.50 11.99
N PHE A 11 -8.47 19.39 12.10
CA PHE A 11 -9.41 19.37 10.97
C PHE A 11 -10.20 20.67 10.80
N GLN A 12 -9.78 21.77 11.43
CA GLN A 12 -10.33 23.05 11.04
C GLN A 12 -9.73 23.47 9.69
N ALA A 13 -10.59 23.35 8.69
CA ALA A 13 -10.46 23.79 7.32
C ALA A 13 -9.47 24.97 7.12
N GLU A 14 -8.23 24.72 6.73
CA GLU A 14 -7.49 25.69 5.94
C GLU A 14 -8.15 25.73 4.56
N SER A 15 -8.88 26.82 4.31
CA SER A 15 -9.44 27.14 3.01
C SER A 15 -8.30 27.27 2.00
N LEU A 16 -8.12 26.27 1.15
CA LEU A 16 -7.37 26.40 -0.09
C LEU A 16 -8.12 27.38 -0.97
N THR A 17 -7.76 28.67 -0.85
CA THR A 17 -8.12 29.70 -1.82
C THR A 17 -7.33 29.43 -3.10
N ALA A 18 -7.90 28.58 -3.95
CA ALA A 18 -7.44 28.44 -5.32
C ALA A 18 -7.62 29.76 -6.05
N ARG A 19 -6.65 30.14 -6.88
CA ARG A 19 -6.57 31.37 -7.68
C ARG A 19 -7.68 31.56 -8.74
N PHE A 20 -8.78 30.85 -8.65
CA PHE A 20 -9.97 30.99 -9.48
C PHE A 20 -11.19 31.00 -8.56
N GLY A 21 -11.73 32.16 -8.31
CA GLY A 21 -12.83 32.60 -7.47
C GLY A 21 -14.10 31.73 -7.32
N TYR A 22 -13.97 30.41 -7.21
CA TYR A 22 -15.02 29.49 -6.85
C TYR A 22 -14.69 28.87 -5.50
N GLN A 23 -15.40 29.27 -4.47
CA GLN A 23 -15.45 28.56 -3.19
C GLN A 23 -16.16 27.22 -3.39
N LEU A 24 -15.42 26.18 -3.69
CA LEU A 24 -15.91 24.83 -3.55
C LEU A 24 -15.98 24.52 -2.04
N THR A 25 -17.14 24.81 -1.43
CA THR A 25 -17.46 24.28 -0.11
C THR A 25 -17.67 22.78 -0.26
N PHE A 26 -16.62 22.01 -0.02
CA PHE A 26 -16.72 20.55 0.08
C PHE A 26 -17.62 20.23 1.27
N ASN A 27 -18.85 19.80 0.97
CA ASN A 27 -19.76 19.32 2.00
C ASN A 27 -19.31 17.91 2.41
N PRO A 28 -18.77 17.69 3.62
CA PRO A 28 -18.29 16.36 4.04
C PRO A 28 -19.39 15.29 4.03
N ARG A 29 -20.67 15.69 4.03
CA ARG A 29 -21.80 14.76 3.90
C ARG A 29 -21.99 14.22 2.47
N ILE A 30 -21.45 14.88 1.43
CA ILE A 30 -21.53 14.40 0.04
C ILE A 30 -20.43 13.35 -0.23
N ILE A 31 -19.27 13.46 0.41
CA ILE A 31 -18.18 12.49 0.28
C ILE A 31 -18.59 11.13 0.88
N ALA A 32 -19.41 11.12 1.93
CA ALA A 32 -19.90 9.88 2.55
C ALA A 32 -20.76 9.00 1.62
N PHE A 33 -21.18 9.50 0.44
CA PHE A 33 -21.99 8.75 -0.52
C PHE A 33 -21.24 8.33 -1.79
N MET A 34 -20.03 8.79 -2.04
CA MET A 34 -19.26 8.38 -3.22
C MET A 34 -18.22 7.31 -2.84
N GLN A 35 -18.65 6.07 -2.79
CA GLN A 35 -17.72 4.93 -2.74
C GLN A 35 -17.06 4.80 -4.12
N ILE A 36 -15.88 5.39 -4.27
CA ILE A 36 -15.10 5.27 -5.51
C ILE A 36 -14.53 3.86 -5.56
N PRO A 37 -14.93 3.03 -6.53
CA PRO A 37 -14.48 1.65 -6.58
C PRO A 37 -12.96 1.60 -6.83
N PHE A 38 -12.30 0.69 -6.12
CA PHE A 38 -10.86 0.48 -6.20
C PHE A 38 -10.51 -0.98 -6.41
N GLN A 39 -9.30 -1.22 -6.92
CA GLN A 39 -8.73 -2.54 -7.12
C GLN A 39 -7.37 -2.62 -6.43
N ILE A 40 -7.22 -3.53 -5.49
CA ILE A 40 -5.92 -3.89 -4.91
C ILE A 40 -5.23 -4.90 -5.83
N THR A 41 -3.96 -4.64 -6.16
CA THR A 41 -3.16 -5.48 -7.05
C THR A 41 -1.94 -6.01 -6.32
N ALA A 42 -1.80 -7.34 -6.31
CA ALA A 42 -0.62 -8.06 -5.82
C ALA A 42 0.52 -8.03 -6.85
N LEU A 43 1.74 -8.36 -6.42
CA LEU A 43 2.84 -8.57 -7.36
C LEU A 43 2.67 -9.94 -8.05
N PRO A 44 2.89 -10.03 -9.37
CA PRO A 44 2.78 -11.29 -10.09
C PRO A 44 3.96 -12.22 -9.77
N ILE A 45 3.69 -13.53 -9.59
CA ILE A 45 4.72 -14.55 -9.26
C ILE A 45 5.80 -14.64 -10.33
N GLU A 46 5.46 -14.31 -11.57
CA GLU A 46 6.37 -14.37 -12.73
C GLU A 46 7.61 -13.50 -12.54
N LYS A 47 7.51 -12.40 -11.79
CA LYS A 47 8.65 -11.55 -11.42
C LYS A 47 9.69 -12.26 -10.55
N PHE A 48 9.29 -13.33 -9.87
CA PHE A 48 10.12 -14.03 -8.89
C PHE A 48 10.46 -15.47 -9.30
N SER A 49 9.87 -15.99 -10.38
CA SER A 49 9.99 -17.40 -10.79
C SER A 49 11.43 -17.86 -11.00
N SER A 50 12.31 -16.99 -11.50
CA SER A 50 13.75 -17.30 -11.65
C SER A 50 14.46 -17.33 -10.30
N LEU A 51 14.13 -16.41 -9.39
CA LEU A 51 14.75 -16.31 -8.07
C LEU A 51 14.36 -17.49 -7.16
N LEU A 52 13.13 -17.96 -7.28
CA LEU A 52 12.65 -19.11 -6.52
C LEU A 52 13.41 -20.40 -6.80
N LYS A 53 14.06 -20.51 -7.99
CA LYS A 53 14.86 -21.66 -8.41
C LYS A 53 16.35 -21.55 -8.08
N GLN A 54 16.82 -20.38 -7.63
CA GLN A 54 18.22 -20.13 -7.32
C GLN A 54 18.65 -20.80 -6.02
N SER A 55 19.92 -21.16 -5.95
CA SER A 55 20.57 -21.61 -4.72
C SER A 55 20.72 -20.45 -3.72
N ASP A 56 20.88 -20.77 -2.44
CA ASP A 56 21.11 -19.76 -1.41
C ASP A 56 22.39 -18.93 -1.64
N ALA A 57 23.38 -19.50 -2.33
CA ALA A 57 24.60 -18.79 -2.70
C ALA A 57 24.30 -17.70 -3.74
N GLU A 58 23.55 -18.03 -4.79
CA GLU A 58 23.11 -17.09 -5.82
C GLU A 58 22.22 -16.00 -5.25
N LEU A 59 21.24 -16.37 -4.41
CA LEU A 59 20.35 -15.41 -3.74
C LEU A 59 21.12 -14.38 -2.92
N ARG A 60 22.18 -14.82 -2.20
CA ARG A 60 23.02 -13.90 -1.42
C ARG A 60 23.72 -12.86 -2.28
N THR A 61 24.10 -13.17 -3.53
CA THR A 61 24.77 -12.21 -4.42
C THR A 61 23.90 -11.00 -4.78
N ILE A 62 22.58 -11.16 -4.72
CA ILE A 62 21.60 -10.11 -5.00
C ILE A 62 20.94 -9.55 -3.72
N GLY A 63 21.48 -9.88 -2.54
CA GLY A 63 20.93 -9.44 -1.25
C GLY A 63 19.66 -10.16 -0.82
N ALA A 64 19.28 -11.24 -1.50
CA ALA A 64 18.11 -12.05 -1.14
C ALA A 64 18.49 -13.20 -0.19
N ARG A 65 17.50 -13.70 0.57
CA ARG A 65 17.66 -14.81 1.51
C ARG A 65 16.44 -15.70 1.53
N ARG A 66 16.63 -17.00 1.57
CA ARG A 66 15.62 -17.97 1.90
C ARG A 66 15.47 -18.06 3.43
N MET A 67 14.24 -18.06 3.91
CA MET A 67 13.90 -18.14 5.33
C MET A 67 12.73 -19.10 5.52
N VAL A 68 12.59 -19.61 6.74
CA VAL A 68 11.41 -20.37 7.17
C VAL A 68 10.61 -19.47 8.11
N ALA A 69 9.32 -19.32 7.85
CA ALA A 69 8.44 -18.57 8.73
C ALA A 69 8.33 -19.27 10.10
N ASP A 70 8.55 -18.54 11.17
CA ASP A 70 8.52 -19.05 12.56
C ASP A 70 7.22 -18.72 13.28
N LYS A 71 6.42 -17.81 12.72
CA LYS A 71 5.16 -17.33 13.30
C LYS A 71 4.22 -16.75 12.27
N LYS A 72 2.94 -16.61 12.62
CA LYS A 72 1.90 -15.90 11.90
C LYS A 72 1.09 -15.00 12.85
N PRO A 73 0.91 -13.68 12.53
CA PRO A 73 1.47 -12.95 11.39
C PRO A 73 2.98 -12.68 11.55
N GLY A 74 3.69 -12.49 10.41
CA GLY A 74 5.12 -12.18 10.46
C GLY A 74 5.77 -12.07 9.07
N PHE A 75 5.32 -12.85 8.12
CA PHE A 75 5.92 -12.99 6.79
C PHE A 75 4.89 -12.73 5.69
N PRO A 76 4.47 -11.46 5.49
CA PRO A 76 3.43 -11.12 4.52
C PRO A 76 3.90 -11.28 3.09
N CYS A 77 3.30 -12.21 2.33
CA CYS A 77 3.61 -12.46 0.93
C CYS A 77 2.99 -11.39 0.01
N ARG A 78 3.78 -10.84 -0.90
CA ARG A 78 3.35 -9.77 -1.84
C ARG A 78 2.68 -10.31 -3.09
N VAL A 79 2.70 -11.62 -3.28
CA VAL A 79 2.06 -12.31 -4.42
C VAL A 79 0.68 -12.83 -4.05
N SER A 80 0.55 -13.55 -2.95
CA SER A 80 -0.72 -14.13 -2.51
C SER A 80 -1.51 -13.26 -1.53
N LEU A 81 -0.93 -12.13 -1.05
CA LEU A 81 -1.48 -11.21 -0.05
C LEU A 81 -2.00 -11.91 1.22
N VAL A 82 -1.30 -12.98 1.62
CA VAL A 82 -1.49 -13.66 2.89
C VAL A 82 -0.15 -13.80 3.63
N ASP A 83 -0.20 -13.92 4.96
CA ASP A 83 1.00 -14.28 5.72
C ASP A 83 1.36 -15.75 5.49
N ALA A 84 2.67 -16.06 5.44
CA ALA A 84 3.13 -17.44 5.45
C ALA A 84 2.74 -18.14 6.76
N GLU A 85 2.43 -19.44 6.67
CA GLU A 85 2.23 -20.27 7.84
C GLU A 85 3.57 -20.64 8.48
N PRO A 86 3.63 -20.90 9.79
CA PRO A 86 4.82 -21.44 10.42
C PRO A 86 5.31 -22.71 9.71
N GLY A 87 6.60 -22.76 9.38
CA GLY A 87 7.21 -23.86 8.62
C GLY A 87 7.25 -23.64 7.10
N GLU A 88 6.56 -22.64 6.54
CA GLU A 88 6.66 -22.34 5.12
C GLU A 88 7.97 -21.60 4.77
N GLU A 89 8.53 -21.97 3.63
CA GLU A 89 9.67 -21.23 3.07
C GLU A 89 9.23 -19.95 2.37
N VAL A 90 10.00 -18.90 2.61
CA VAL A 90 9.81 -17.56 2.00
C VAL A 90 11.15 -17.02 1.51
N LEU A 91 11.12 -16.24 0.43
CA LEU A 91 12.22 -15.36 0.05
C LEU A 91 12.03 -13.98 0.68
N LEU A 92 13.06 -13.47 1.35
CA LEU A 92 13.24 -12.07 1.68
C LEU A 92 14.19 -11.49 0.63
N LEU A 93 13.73 -10.48 -0.12
CA LEU A 93 14.50 -9.92 -1.23
C LEU A 93 14.28 -8.41 -1.38
N PRO A 94 15.30 -7.67 -1.90
CA PRO A 94 15.12 -6.28 -2.29
C PRO A 94 14.19 -6.18 -3.51
N PHE A 95 13.32 -5.19 -3.53
CA PHE A 95 12.37 -4.97 -4.62
C PHE A 95 12.11 -3.47 -4.83
N THR A 96 12.31 -2.99 -6.06
CA THR A 96 11.92 -1.63 -6.44
C THR A 96 10.41 -1.62 -6.66
N HIS A 97 9.69 -1.14 -5.65
CA HIS A 97 8.23 -1.11 -5.68
C HIS A 97 7.67 0.17 -6.28
N HIS A 98 8.48 1.24 -6.37
CA HIS A 98 8.10 2.51 -6.98
C HIS A 98 9.18 2.92 -7.99
N ASP A 99 9.11 2.32 -9.18
CA ASP A 99 10.08 2.53 -10.26
C ASP A 99 9.62 3.67 -11.17
N VAL A 100 9.86 4.88 -10.73
CA VAL A 100 9.50 6.14 -11.38
C VAL A 100 10.72 7.06 -11.48
N THR A 101 10.64 8.10 -12.31
CA THR A 101 11.71 9.10 -12.45
C THR A 101 11.59 10.24 -11.44
N SER A 102 10.57 10.23 -10.58
CA SER A 102 10.37 11.23 -9.54
C SER A 102 11.34 11.03 -8.36
N PRO A 103 11.52 12.04 -7.48
CA PRO A 103 12.26 11.89 -6.22
C PRO A 103 11.70 10.83 -5.26
N TYR A 104 10.48 10.35 -5.50
CA TYR A 104 9.82 9.30 -4.73
C TYR A 104 10.12 7.88 -5.23
N ARG A 105 11.06 7.72 -6.20
CA ARG A 105 11.55 6.40 -6.56
C ARG A 105 12.01 5.65 -5.31
N ALA A 106 11.52 4.42 -5.10
CA ALA A 106 11.77 3.72 -3.86
C ALA A 106 11.87 2.19 -4.05
N ASP A 107 12.75 1.60 -3.25
CA ASP A 107 12.91 0.17 -3.09
C ASP A 107 12.86 -0.23 -1.62
N GLY A 108 12.76 -1.52 -1.35
CA GLY A 108 12.77 -2.05 0.01
C GLY A 108 12.59 -3.56 0.04
N PRO A 109 12.77 -4.17 1.22
CA PRO A 109 12.62 -5.61 1.36
C PRO A 109 11.15 -6.04 1.28
N ILE A 110 10.92 -7.16 0.58
CA ILE A 110 9.63 -7.83 0.52
C ILE A 110 9.76 -9.32 0.81
N PHE A 111 8.67 -9.94 1.26
CA PHE A 111 8.54 -11.38 1.35
C PHE A 111 7.72 -11.95 0.20
N VAL A 112 8.18 -13.07 -0.36
CA VAL A 112 7.47 -13.90 -1.33
C VAL A 112 7.51 -15.36 -0.84
N ARG A 113 6.36 -16.01 -0.67
CA ARG A 113 6.29 -17.44 -0.32
C ARG A 113 6.78 -18.27 -1.50
N VAL A 114 7.56 -19.32 -1.24
CA VAL A 114 8.10 -20.20 -2.30
C VAL A 114 6.97 -20.85 -3.11
N ASN A 115 5.88 -21.22 -2.45
CA ASN A 115 4.70 -21.82 -3.06
C ASN A 115 3.56 -20.79 -3.29
N ALA A 116 3.89 -19.50 -3.43
CA ALA A 116 2.87 -18.48 -3.69
C ALA A 116 2.22 -18.70 -5.05
N GLN A 117 0.92 -18.47 -5.10
CA GLN A 117 0.15 -18.37 -6.34
C GLN A 117 -0.39 -16.95 -6.48
N ASN A 118 -0.55 -16.52 -7.72
CA ASN A 118 -1.18 -15.23 -8.00
C ASN A 118 -2.58 -15.17 -7.39
N VAL A 119 -2.90 -14.06 -6.76
CA VAL A 119 -4.24 -13.77 -6.27
C VAL A 119 -4.88 -12.72 -7.16
N THR A 120 -6.14 -12.92 -7.49
CA THR A 120 -7.01 -11.90 -8.08
C THR A 120 -8.07 -11.55 -7.04
N LEU A 121 -8.13 -10.27 -6.69
CA LEU A 121 -9.10 -9.77 -5.72
C LEU A 121 -10.31 -9.18 -6.47
N GLU A 122 -11.45 -9.21 -5.82
CA GLU A 122 -12.64 -8.50 -6.33
C GLU A 122 -12.50 -6.98 -6.14
N VAL A 123 -13.31 -6.23 -6.86
CA VAL A 123 -13.41 -4.76 -6.69
C VAL A 123 -13.83 -4.46 -5.25
N ASN A 124 -13.13 -3.52 -4.62
CA ASN A 124 -13.28 -3.15 -3.21
C ASN A 124 -12.93 -4.25 -2.19
N GLU A 125 -12.31 -5.34 -2.61
CA GLU A 125 -11.85 -6.37 -1.69
C GLU A 125 -10.54 -5.94 -1.01
N VAL A 126 -10.52 -6.03 0.33
CA VAL A 126 -9.31 -5.81 1.15
C VAL A 126 -8.93 -7.12 1.83
N PRO A 127 -7.75 -7.70 1.52
CA PRO A 127 -7.28 -8.94 2.13
C PRO A 127 -7.16 -8.85 3.66
N ALA A 128 -7.44 -9.96 4.35
CA ALA A 128 -7.32 -10.05 5.82
C ALA A 128 -5.91 -9.66 6.33
N MET A 129 -4.86 -10.02 5.55
CA MET A 129 -3.48 -9.62 5.83
C MET A 129 -3.32 -8.10 5.93
N ILE A 130 -3.99 -7.34 5.07
CA ILE A 130 -3.95 -5.87 5.07
C ILE A 130 -4.82 -5.31 6.19
N ARG A 131 -6.05 -5.83 6.37
CA ARG A 131 -6.99 -5.39 7.41
C ARG A 131 -6.44 -5.47 8.83
N SER A 132 -5.60 -6.45 9.11
CA SER A 132 -5.06 -6.70 10.45
C SER A 132 -3.89 -5.80 10.84
N ARG A 133 -3.48 -4.86 9.97
CA ARG A 133 -2.24 -4.08 10.14
C ARG A 133 -2.48 -2.59 10.31
N LEU A 134 -1.52 -1.94 10.96
CA LEU A 134 -1.34 -0.50 10.85
C LEU A 134 -0.59 -0.21 9.55
N LEU A 135 -1.17 0.63 8.71
CA LEU A 135 -0.74 0.87 7.34
C LEU A 135 -0.28 2.31 7.16
N SER A 136 0.73 2.50 6.31
CA SER A 136 1.06 3.79 5.70
C SER A 136 0.55 3.76 4.26
N ILE A 137 -0.41 4.60 3.95
CA ILE A 137 -0.97 4.76 2.61
C ILE A 137 -0.38 6.02 1.96
N ARG A 138 0.00 5.91 0.70
CA ARG A 138 0.71 6.95 -0.05
C ARG A 138 0.10 7.08 -1.43
N ALA A 139 -0.54 8.22 -1.69
CA ALA A 139 -1.17 8.52 -2.96
C ALA A 139 -0.23 9.30 -3.87
N TYR A 140 -0.21 8.94 -5.13
CA TYR A 140 0.66 9.50 -6.16
C TYR A 140 -0.13 9.96 -7.37
N ASP A 141 0.40 10.98 -8.03
CA ASP A 141 -0.05 11.41 -9.34
C ASP A 141 0.52 10.54 -10.48
N SER A 142 0.17 10.86 -11.73
CA SER A 142 0.65 10.16 -12.92
C SER A 142 2.17 10.30 -13.16
N ALA A 143 2.83 11.30 -12.59
CA ALA A 143 4.28 11.49 -12.63
C ALA A 143 5.01 10.77 -11.48
N GLY A 144 4.28 10.09 -10.59
CA GLY A 144 4.82 9.43 -9.41
C GLY A 144 5.23 10.39 -8.28
N MET A 145 4.69 11.61 -8.27
CA MET A 145 4.86 12.53 -7.15
C MET A 145 3.83 12.22 -6.06
N MET A 146 4.27 12.19 -4.81
CA MET A 146 3.37 11.95 -3.68
C MET A 146 2.51 13.20 -3.43
N LEU A 147 1.19 13.03 -3.44
CA LEU A 147 0.21 14.08 -3.18
C LEU A 147 -0.27 14.07 -1.74
N ILE A 148 -0.63 12.89 -1.24
CA ILE A 148 -1.25 12.69 0.08
C ILE A 148 -0.67 11.44 0.70
N SER A 149 -0.49 11.42 2.02
CA SER A 149 -0.13 10.23 2.77
C SER A 149 -0.79 10.24 4.14
N ASP A 150 -1.02 9.05 4.70
CA ASP A 150 -1.61 8.90 6.04
C ASP A 150 -1.16 7.59 6.69
N VAL A 151 -1.38 7.46 8.00
CA VAL A 151 -1.19 6.23 8.75
C VAL A 151 -2.54 5.81 9.34
N VAL A 152 -3.04 4.66 8.90
CA VAL A 152 -4.41 4.23 9.15
C VAL A 152 -4.47 2.79 9.67
N SER A 153 -5.52 2.45 10.42
CA SER A 153 -5.86 1.06 10.70
C SER A 153 -6.33 0.37 9.42
N GLY A 154 -5.87 -0.86 9.18
CA GLY A 154 -6.35 -1.64 8.03
C GLY A 154 -7.86 -1.92 8.05
N SER A 155 -8.50 -1.85 9.23
CA SER A 155 -9.96 -1.95 9.39
C SER A 155 -10.72 -0.74 8.85
N GLU A 156 -10.03 0.40 8.67
CA GLU A 156 -10.61 1.67 8.21
C GLU A 156 -10.11 2.04 6.79
N LEU A 157 -9.38 1.12 6.15
CA LEU A 157 -8.65 1.38 4.91
C LEU A 157 -9.57 1.88 3.79
N GLU A 158 -10.77 1.28 3.59
CA GLU A 158 -11.66 1.61 2.48
C GLU A 158 -12.09 3.07 2.52
N GLU A 159 -12.44 3.59 3.71
CA GLU A 159 -12.86 4.97 3.88
C GLU A 159 -11.74 5.94 3.45
N HIS A 160 -10.49 5.63 3.84
CA HIS A 160 -9.34 6.43 3.46
C HIS A 160 -9.01 6.33 1.97
N LEU A 161 -9.18 5.15 1.34
CA LEU A 161 -9.01 5.00 -0.10
C LEU A 161 -10.04 5.82 -0.88
N TRP A 162 -11.32 5.78 -0.48
CA TRP A 162 -12.36 6.60 -1.11
C TRP A 162 -12.07 8.08 -0.97
N ARG A 163 -11.64 8.53 0.22
CA ARG A 163 -11.26 9.92 0.47
C ARG A 163 -10.09 10.35 -0.41
N PHE A 164 -9.06 9.53 -0.56
CA PHE A 164 -7.91 9.85 -1.39
C PHE A 164 -8.28 9.87 -2.87
N PHE A 165 -9.04 8.90 -3.33
CA PHE A 165 -9.52 8.85 -4.71
C PHE A 165 -10.60 9.91 -5.03
N ALA A 166 -11.16 10.62 -4.06
CA ALA A 166 -12.01 11.77 -4.33
C ALA A 166 -11.22 12.92 -5.00
N ASP A 167 -9.91 13.00 -4.78
CA ASP A 167 -9.02 13.88 -5.52
C ASP A 167 -8.73 13.27 -6.91
N PRO A 168 -9.13 13.93 -8.02
CA PRO A 168 -8.91 13.42 -9.37
C PRO A 168 -7.43 13.38 -9.79
N GLN A 169 -6.55 14.08 -9.09
CA GLN A 169 -5.11 14.05 -9.33
C GLN A 169 -4.46 12.76 -8.81
N VAL A 170 -5.09 12.05 -7.88
CA VAL A 170 -4.60 10.78 -7.38
C VAL A 170 -4.79 9.70 -8.45
N GLU A 171 -3.67 9.23 -8.99
CA GLU A 171 -3.67 8.17 -10.02
C GLU A 171 -3.66 6.78 -9.39
N TYR A 172 -2.84 6.58 -8.34
CA TYR A 172 -2.75 5.31 -7.62
C TYR A 172 -2.29 5.53 -6.17
N ILE A 173 -2.47 4.49 -5.36
CA ILE A 173 -2.05 4.48 -3.95
C ILE A 173 -1.15 3.28 -3.72
N HIS A 174 -0.04 3.45 -2.97
CA HIS A 174 0.73 2.35 -2.41
C HIS A 174 0.36 2.16 -0.94
N ILE A 175 0.19 0.89 -0.56
CA ILE A 175 0.01 0.47 0.83
C ILE A 175 1.31 -0.10 1.34
N HIS A 176 1.75 0.37 2.52
CA HIS A 176 2.93 -0.10 3.23
C HIS A 176 2.56 -0.51 4.65
N ASN A 177 3.33 -1.39 5.26
CA ASN A 177 3.27 -1.62 6.71
C ASN A 177 3.84 -0.38 7.42
N ALA A 178 3.08 0.26 8.33
CA ALA A 178 3.50 1.53 8.93
C ALA A 178 4.81 1.42 9.72
N ARG A 179 4.96 0.37 10.55
CA ARG A 179 6.14 0.22 11.43
C ARG A 179 7.44 -0.08 10.68
N PRO A 180 7.53 -1.14 9.85
CA PRO A 180 8.75 -1.47 9.10
C PRO A 180 8.91 -0.67 7.81
N GLY A 181 7.87 0.02 7.32
CA GLY A 181 7.88 0.78 6.08
C GLY A 181 7.79 -0.05 4.79
N CYS A 182 7.78 -1.39 4.88
CA CYS A 182 7.82 -2.26 3.71
C CYS A 182 6.55 -2.15 2.87
N TYR A 183 6.71 -2.11 1.55
CA TYR A 183 5.63 -2.14 0.58
C TYR A 183 4.78 -3.41 0.70
N ASN A 184 3.46 -3.27 0.57
CA ASN A 184 2.51 -4.39 0.51
C ASN A 184 1.92 -4.58 -0.88
N CYS A 185 1.20 -3.59 -1.39
CA CYS A 185 0.46 -3.69 -2.64
C CYS A 185 0.17 -2.29 -3.21
N ARG A 186 -0.29 -2.28 -4.46
CA ARG A 186 -0.82 -1.11 -5.16
C ARG A 186 -2.34 -1.13 -5.16
N VAL A 187 -2.94 0.05 -5.15
CA VAL A 187 -4.37 0.25 -5.31
C VAL A 187 -4.59 1.20 -6.46
N ASP A 188 -5.45 0.82 -7.39
CA ASP A 188 -5.84 1.63 -8.53
C ASP A 188 -7.33 1.94 -8.45
N ARG A 189 -7.74 3.08 -9.02
CA ARG A 189 -9.14 3.42 -9.23
C ARG A 189 -9.73 2.53 -10.32
N VAL A 190 -10.89 1.94 -10.09
CA VAL A 190 -11.63 1.24 -11.15
C VAL A 190 -12.31 2.31 -12.02
N ARG A 191 -11.96 2.32 -13.31
CA ARG A 191 -12.57 3.19 -14.33
C ARG A 191 -13.55 2.33 -15.15
N HIS A 192 -14.78 2.81 -15.29
CA HIS A 192 -15.80 2.19 -16.14
C HIS A 192 -15.67 2.67 -17.59
#